data_7f769581b337294d2f0c364a312e5654
#
_entry.id   7f769581b337294d2f0c364a312e5654
#
_cell.length_a   1.000
_cell.length_b   1.000
_cell.length_c   1.000
_cell.angle_alpha   90.00
_cell.angle_beta   90.00
_cell.angle_gamma   90.00
#
_symmetry.space_group_name_H-M   'P 1'
#
loop_
_entity.id
_entity.type
_entity.pdbx_description
1 polymer ?
#
loop_
_entity_poly.entity_id
_entity_poly.type
_entity_poly.pdbx_seq_one_letter_code
_entity_poly.pdbx_strand_id
1 'polypeptide(L)'
;MEYCQIKGLDAKVARIALGTGWFGPENEEAIFELMDAYVANGGNVIDTGRFYNGGKAEAVITKWLKERGNRDELLLVNKACHHYVDENNVQFPDKSRVGADYITEDLEYSLKNMGVKHFDMYVMHRDNEDVPVEELMDRFEQHRLEGKITTYGVSNWSVERIKAANDYCNEKGYLGISINSPSFTLADVKKPRWFRAVYVDADYVKKNNEMGITVMSWGAQGAGFFVPLWKDMDADAPEDIKGAFFTEGNFKKLGRVEEVAKIRGVEPINVALAYVLNDRFDVFASIGPRNKKELLSSLKAQDVHLTPEEIAYLELKTDAL
;
A
#
# COMPACT_ATOMS: atom_id res chain seq x y z
N MET A 1 -11.21 8.42 -11.95
CA MET A 1 -10.80 7.52 -10.84
C MET A 1 -11.73 6.32 -10.78
N GLU A 2 -11.17 5.12 -10.77
CA GLU A 2 -11.92 3.90 -10.48
C GLU A 2 -12.00 3.67 -8.97
N TYR A 3 -13.05 2.94 -8.53
CA TYR A 3 -13.30 2.71 -7.12
C TYR A 3 -13.61 1.24 -6.85
N CYS A 4 -13.25 0.76 -5.66
CA CYS A 4 -13.65 -0.53 -5.11
C CYS A 4 -14.45 -0.35 -3.81
N GLN A 5 -14.99 -1.46 -3.30
CA GLN A 5 -15.69 -1.50 -2.03
C GLN A 5 -14.87 -2.32 -1.03
N ILE A 6 -14.73 -1.84 0.20
CA ILE A 6 -14.05 -2.56 1.28
C ILE A 6 -15.06 -2.94 2.34
N LYS A 7 -14.98 -4.16 2.85
CA LYS A 7 -15.81 -4.67 3.93
C LYS A 7 -15.74 -3.74 5.15
N GLY A 8 -16.88 -3.32 5.65
CA GLY A 8 -16.97 -2.42 6.80
C GLY A 8 -16.89 -0.93 6.48
N LEU A 9 -16.72 -0.54 5.20
CA LEU A 9 -16.79 0.85 4.75
C LEU A 9 -18.02 1.06 3.85
N ASP A 10 -18.80 2.10 4.14
CA ASP A 10 -19.92 2.50 3.28
C ASP A 10 -19.45 3.32 2.07
N ALA A 11 -18.33 4.01 2.21
CA ALA A 11 -17.75 4.84 1.16
C ALA A 11 -17.02 4.02 0.11
N LYS A 12 -17.07 4.46 -1.16
CA LYS A 12 -16.24 3.91 -2.23
C LYS A 12 -14.78 4.32 -2.06
N VAL A 13 -13.88 3.40 -2.28
CA VAL A 13 -12.43 3.53 -2.09
C VAL A 13 -11.75 3.67 -3.45
N ALA A 14 -11.02 4.75 -3.68
CA ALA A 14 -10.24 4.94 -4.91
C ALA A 14 -9.23 3.80 -5.09
N ARG A 15 -9.19 3.16 -6.25
CA ARG A 15 -8.27 2.05 -6.54
C ARG A 15 -6.80 2.44 -6.60
N ILE A 16 -6.51 3.75 -6.61
CA ILE A 16 -5.18 4.30 -6.45
C ILE A 16 -5.19 5.20 -5.21
N ALA A 17 -4.52 4.76 -4.15
CA ALA A 17 -4.30 5.50 -2.92
C ALA A 17 -3.01 6.32 -2.98
N LEU A 18 -2.98 7.48 -2.32
CA LEU A 18 -1.78 8.30 -2.19
C LEU A 18 -0.97 7.89 -0.96
N GLY A 19 0.17 7.23 -1.20
CA GLY A 19 1.15 6.87 -0.17
C GLY A 19 2.03 8.05 0.20
N THR A 20 2.22 8.25 1.50
CA THR A 20 2.84 9.47 2.06
C THR A 20 4.17 9.22 2.75
N GLY A 21 4.79 8.06 2.55
CA GLY A 21 5.98 7.64 3.28
C GLY A 21 7.19 8.59 3.23
N TRP A 22 7.23 9.50 2.25
CA TRP A 22 8.31 10.48 2.09
C TRP A 22 7.89 11.92 2.45
N PHE A 23 6.63 12.17 2.84
CA PHE A 23 6.14 13.50 3.15
C PHE A 23 6.90 14.11 4.34
N GLY A 24 7.32 15.37 4.17
CA GLY A 24 8.02 16.10 5.19
C GLY A 24 7.89 17.62 5.00
N PRO A 25 8.11 18.41 6.04
CA PRO A 25 7.93 19.87 6.01
C PRO A 25 8.87 20.58 5.02
N GLU A 26 9.97 19.95 4.66
CA GLU A 26 10.93 20.47 3.69
C GLU A 26 10.38 20.59 2.26
N ASN A 27 9.28 19.87 1.95
CA ASN A 27 8.63 19.84 0.64
C ASN A 27 7.14 20.16 0.70
N GLU A 28 6.69 20.87 1.74
CA GLU A 28 5.29 21.09 2.09
C GLU A 28 4.46 21.65 0.93
N GLU A 29 4.93 22.68 0.25
CA GLU A 29 4.21 23.32 -0.86
C GLU A 29 3.99 22.34 -2.02
N ALA A 30 5.01 21.59 -2.40
CA ALA A 30 4.92 20.57 -3.44
C ALA A 30 4.01 19.40 -3.04
N ILE A 31 4.01 19.03 -1.75
CA ILE A 31 3.11 18.02 -1.19
C ILE A 31 1.66 18.50 -1.25
N PHE A 32 1.39 19.75 -0.89
CA PHE A 32 0.05 20.32 -0.96
C PHE A 32 -0.47 20.37 -2.40
N GLU A 33 0.35 20.80 -3.37
CA GLU A 33 0.01 20.75 -4.78
C GLU A 33 -0.30 19.31 -5.25
N LEU A 34 0.49 18.34 -4.77
CA LEU A 34 0.30 16.91 -5.06
C LEU A 34 -1.03 16.39 -4.51
N MET A 35 -1.34 16.69 -3.24
CA MET A 35 -2.58 16.26 -2.57
C MET A 35 -3.81 16.92 -3.21
N ASP A 36 -3.74 18.22 -3.51
CA ASP A 36 -4.79 18.95 -4.22
C ASP A 36 -5.05 18.33 -5.61
N ALA A 37 -3.99 18.02 -6.35
CA ALA A 37 -4.11 17.36 -7.65
C ALA A 37 -4.71 15.94 -7.54
N TYR A 38 -4.36 15.18 -6.49
CA TYR A 38 -4.92 13.86 -6.25
C TYR A 38 -6.43 13.92 -6.03
N VAL A 39 -6.89 14.81 -5.14
CA VAL A 39 -8.33 14.99 -4.84
C VAL A 39 -9.07 15.52 -6.07
N ALA A 40 -8.51 16.50 -6.78
CA ALA A 40 -9.10 17.05 -8.01
C ALA A 40 -9.30 16.00 -9.12
N ASN A 41 -8.56 14.88 -9.09
CA ASN A 41 -8.70 13.75 -10.01
C ASN A 41 -9.55 12.60 -9.41
N GLY A 42 -10.31 12.85 -8.34
CA GLY A 42 -11.22 11.90 -7.71
C GLY A 42 -10.57 10.93 -6.73
N GLY A 43 -9.30 11.17 -6.36
CA GLY A 43 -8.65 10.40 -5.30
C GLY A 43 -9.22 10.75 -3.94
N ASN A 44 -9.46 9.74 -3.10
CA ASN A 44 -10.02 9.94 -1.77
C ASN A 44 -9.33 9.14 -0.67
N VAL A 45 -8.23 8.43 -0.96
CA VAL A 45 -7.53 7.59 0.01
C VAL A 45 -6.13 8.13 0.26
N ILE A 46 -5.85 8.52 1.50
CA ILE A 46 -4.51 8.93 1.96
C ILE A 46 -3.93 7.82 2.83
N ASP A 47 -2.86 7.19 2.35
CA ASP A 47 -2.15 6.12 3.05
C ASP A 47 -0.96 6.66 3.82
N THR A 48 -1.09 6.71 5.16
CA THR A 48 -0.05 7.18 6.08
C THR A 48 0.25 6.15 7.18
N GLY A 49 1.07 6.53 8.15
CA GLY A 49 1.42 5.73 9.31
C GLY A 49 2.27 6.52 10.29
N ARG A 50 2.13 6.23 11.60
CA ARG A 50 2.79 6.94 12.70
C ARG A 50 4.27 7.22 12.48
N PHE A 51 4.99 6.26 11.90
CA PHE A 51 6.45 6.35 11.74
C PHE A 51 6.90 6.78 10.34
N TYR A 52 5.98 7.16 9.47
CA TYR A 52 6.35 7.63 8.13
C TYR A 52 7.15 8.92 8.19
N ASN A 53 8.37 8.88 7.62
CA ASN A 53 9.36 9.95 7.71
C ASN A 53 9.56 10.48 9.15
N GLY A 54 9.69 9.57 10.13
CA GLY A 54 9.86 9.93 11.55
C GLY A 54 8.64 10.64 12.15
N GLY A 55 7.42 10.37 11.66
CA GLY A 55 6.18 11.02 12.11
C GLY A 55 5.88 12.35 11.41
N LYS A 56 6.77 12.85 10.55
CA LYS A 56 6.60 14.12 9.83
C LYS A 56 5.47 14.06 8.81
N ALA A 57 5.19 12.89 8.24
CA ALA A 57 4.13 12.72 7.25
C ALA A 57 2.75 13.10 7.83
N GLU A 58 2.42 12.61 9.03
CA GLU A 58 1.18 12.97 9.71
C GLU A 58 1.04 14.47 9.94
N ALA A 59 2.12 15.17 10.32
CA ALA A 59 2.11 16.60 10.58
C ALA A 59 1.77 17.43 9.33
N VAL A 60 2.37 17.06 8.18
CA VAL A 60 2.11 17.74 6.89
C VAL A 60 0.67 17.48 6.43
N ILE A 61 0.21 16.23 6.51
CA ILE A 61 -1.18 15.87 6.16
C ILE A 61 -2.16 16.64 7.05
N THR A 62 -1.91 16.69 8.34
CA THR A 62 -2.77 17.43 9.29
C THR A 62 -2.91 18.91 8.94
N LYS A 63 -1.80 19.54 8.56
CA LYS A 63 -1.80 20.94 8.15
C LYS A 63 -2.64 21.13 6.89
N TRP A 64 -2.42 20.28 5.88
CA TRP A 64 -3.20 20.33 4.65
C TRP A 64 -4.69 20.11 4.89
N LEU A 65 -5.08 19.09 5.70
CA LEU A 65 -6.48 18.83 6.05
C LEU A 65 -7.16 20.04 6.73
N LYS A 66 -6.44 20.72 7.63
CA LYS A 66 -6.93 21.93 8.30
C LYS A 66 -7.12 23.11 7.34
N GLU A 67 -6.18 23.31 6.43
CA GLU A 67 -6.23 24.40 5.45
C GLU A 67 -7.33 24.18 4.40
N ARG A 68 -7.60 22.92 4.01
CA ARG A 68 -8.64 22.60 3.01
C ARG A 68 -10.02 22.34 3.60
N GLY A 69 -10.09 21.97 4.88
CA GLY A 69 -11.34 21.66 5.55
C GLY A 69 -12.07 20.43 5.00
N ASN A 70 -11.34 19.50 4.40
CA ASN A 70 -11.89 18.41 3.59
C ASN A 70 -11.70 17.00 4.20
N ARG A 71 -11.50 16.89 5.53
CA ARG A 71 -11.31 15.59 6.21
C ARG A 71 -12.43 14.59 5.89
N ASP A 72 -13.66 15.05 5.87
CA ASP A 72 -14.84 14.20 5.70
C ASP A 72 -15.07 13.73 4.25
N GLU A 73 -14.30 14.26 3.31
CA GLU A 73 -14.29 13.82 1.90
C GLU A 73 -13.27 12.73 1.63
N LEU A 74 -12.46 12.37 2.63
CA LEU A 74 -11.30 11.51 2.49
C LEU A 74 -11.38 10.28 3.40
N LEU A 75 -10.75 9.22 2.95
CA LEU A 75 -10.51 8.00 3.70
C LEU A 75 -9.03 7.98 4.15
N LEU A 76 -8.81 8.01 5.45
CA LEU A 76 -7.46 7.93 6.02
C LEU A 76 -7.12 6.50 6.39
N VAL A 77 -6.04 5.98 5.80
CA VAL A 77 -5.36 4.76 6.24
C VAL A 77 -4.25 5.17 7.18
N ASN A 78 -4.22 4.62 8.41
CA ASN A 78 -3.09 4.76 9.32
C ASN A 78 -2.60 3.38 9.78
N LYS A 79 -1.39 3.30 10.35
CA LYS A 79 -0.73 2.03 10.65
C LYS A 79 -0.13 2.00 12.04
N ALA A 80 -0.38 0.88 12.75
CA ALA A 80 0.20 0.56 14.04
C ALA A 80 1.34 -0.46 13.94
N CYS A 81 2.06 -0.64 15.03
CA CYS A 81 2.96 -1.78 15.23
C CYS A 81 4.10 -1.87 14.21
N HIS A 82 4.67 -0.73 13.82
CA HIS A 82 5.98 -0.72 13.18
C HIS A 82 7.03 -1.20 14.20
N HIS A 83 8.17 -1.74 13.76
CA HIS A 83 9.28 -2.00 14.67
C HIS A 83 9.75 -0.70 15.34
N TYR A 84 10.51 -0.82 16.41
CA TYR A 84 10.96 0.34 17.18
C TYR A 84 11.79 1.29 16.31
N VAL A 85 11.49 2.57 16.45
CA VAL A 85 12.21 3.69 15.81
C VAL A 85 12.58 4.67 16.92
N ASP A 86 13.83 5.08 17.01
CA ASP A 86 14.27 6.03 18.02
C ASP A 86 14.01 7.49 17.64
N GLU A 87 14.35 8.40 18.52
CA GLU A 87 14.18 9.85 18.34
C GLU A 87 14.97 10.46 17.19
N ASN A 88 16.01 9.76 16.72
CA ASN A 88 16.83 10.13 15.55
C ASN A 88 16.33 9.48 14.26
N ASN A 89 15.15 8.84 14.27
CA ASN A 89 14.57 8.08 13.17
C ASN A 89 15.42 6.87 12.74
N VAL A 90 16.23 6.33 13.65
CA VAL A 90 16.95 5.07 13.44
C VAL A 90 16.01 3.91 13.72
N GLN A 91 15.91 3.01 12.77
CA GLN A 91 15.04 1.85 12.85
C GLN A 91 15.78 0.65 13.49
N PHE A 92 15.09 -0.05 14.39
CA PHE A 92 15.57 -1.25 15.05
C PHE A 92 14.66 -2.44 14.67
N PRO A 93 14.90 -3.06 13.51
CA PRO A 93 14.00 -4.09 12.99
C PRO A 93 13.79 -5.30 13.90
N ASP A 94 14.77 -5.62 14.75
CA ASP A 94 14.71 -6.73 15.70
C ASP A 94 13.87 -6.42 16.95
N LYS A 95 13.51 -5.14 17.17
CA LYS A 95 12.67 -4.73 18.29
C LYS A 95 11.23 -4.64 17.86
N SER A 96 10.51 -5.75 18.00
CA SER A 96 9.07 -5.82 17.67
C SER A 96 8.24 -4.91 18.57
N ARG A 97 7.26 -4.25 17.98
CA ARG A 97 6.19 -3.51 18.65
C ARG A 97 4.82 -4.10 18.32
N VAL A 98 4.77 -5.38 17.93
CA VAL A 98 3.51 -6.08 17.71
C VAL A 98 2.91 -6.50 19.04
N GLY A 99 1.67 -6.07 19.32
CA GLY A 99 0.94 -6.37 20.55
C GLY A 99 -0.25 -5.42 20.75
N ALA A 100 -1.22 -5.84 21.54
CA ALA A 100 -2.45 -5.10 21.77
C ALA A 100 -2.21 -3.69 22.34
N ASP A 101 -1.25 -3.53 23.25
CA ASP A 101 -0.93 -2.24 23.84
C ASP A 101 -0.30 -1.29 22.82
N TYR A 102 0.52 -1.80 21.91
CA TYR A 102 1.11 -0.98 20.85
C TYR A 102 0.09 -0.58 19.78
N ILE A 103 -0.93 -1.42 19.50
CA ILE A 103 -2.07 -1.04 18.66
C ILE A 103 -2.75 0.20 19.24
N THR A 104 -3.02 0.19 20.56
CA THR A 104 -3.66 1.31 21.26
C THR A 104 -2.76 2.54 21.32
N GLU A 105 -1.50 2.36 21.73
CA GLU A 105 -0.54 3.49 21.85
C GLU A 105 -0.38 4.22 20.51
N ASP A 106 -0.20 3.48 19.43
CA ASP A 106 0.00 4.06 18.10
C ASP A 106 -1.28 4.76 17.60
N LEU A 107 -2.46 4.16 17.85
CA LEU A 107 -3.76 4.74 17.49
C LEU A 107 -4.01 6.06 18.22
N GLU A 108 -3.91 6.07 19.55
CA GLU A 108 -4.19 7.25 20.37
C GLU A 108 -3.20 8.39 20.05
N TYR A 109 -1.93 8.04 19.84
CA TYR A 109 -0.93 9.01 19.42
C TYR A 109 -1.32 9.66 18.09
N SER A 110 -1.63 8.86 17.06
CA SER A 110 -1.94 9.40 15.74
C SER A 110 -3.26 10.16 15.69
N LEU A 111 -4.31 9.69 16.38
CA LEU A 111 -5.57 10.44 16.51
C LEU A 111 -5.34 11.82 17.12
N LYS A 112 -4.57 11.88 18.22
CA LYS A 112 -4.23 13.15 18.88
C LYS A 112 -3.34 14.04 18.01
N ASN A 113 -2.30 13.47 17.41
CA ASN A 113 -1.32 14.19 16.59
C ASN A 113 -1.97 14.81 15.35
N MET A 114 -2.82 14.06 14.68
CA MET A 114 -3.54 14.52 13.49
C MET A 114 -4.81 15.33 13.82
N GLY A 115 -5.28 15.31 15.06
CA GLY A 115 -6.49 16.01 15.47
C GLY A 115 -7.75 15.47 14.79
N VAL A 116 -7.77 14.19 14.44
CA VAL A 116 -8.91 13.51 13.84
C VAL A 116 -9.61 12.62 14.87
N LYS A 117 -10.91 12.34 14.68
CA LYS A 117 -11.69 11.54 15.61
C LYS A 117 -11.54 10.05 15.37
N HIS A 118 -11.31 9.65 14.11
CA HIS A 118 -11.18 8.26 13.69
C HIS A 118 -10.30 8.14 12.45
N PHE A 119 -9.80 6.93 12.22
CA PHE A 119 -9.27 6.48 10.94
C PHE A 119 -10.29 5.58 10.24
N ASP A 120 -10.42 5.72 8.93
CA ASP A 120 -11.34 4.91 8.13
C ASP A 120 -10.81 3.48 8.00
N MET A 121 -9.50 3.33 7.84
CA MET A 121 -8.78 2.06 7.75
C MET A 121 -7.58 2.08 8.68
N TYR A 122 -7.50 1.10 9.59
CA TYR A 122 -6.37 0.99 10.52
C TYR A 122 -5.65 -0.34 10.35
N VAL A 123 -4.36 -0.32 10.01
CA VAL A 123 -3.64 -1.50 9.54
C VAL A 123 -2.48 -1.83 10.46
N MET A 124 -2.33 -3.08 10.86
CA MET A 124 -1.11 -3.54 11.52
C MET A 124 0.03 -3.57 10.53
N HIS A 125 1.13 -2.83 10.81
CA HIS A 125 2.21 -2.58 9.85
C HIS A 125 3.17 -3.77 9.71
N ARG A 126 3.37 -4.54 10.79
CA ARG A 126 4.27 -5.70 10.85
C ARG A 126 3.59 -6.87 11.56
N ASP A 127 4.19 -8.04 11.43
CA ASP A 127 3.79 -9.24 12.14
C ASP A 127 4.84 -9.68 13.17
N ASN A 128 4.36 -10.39 14.19
CA ASN A 128 5.16 -11.20 15.09
C ASN A 128 4.34 -12.44 15.47
N GLU A 129 4.74 -13.59 14.95
CA GLU A 129 4.01 -14.85 15.14
C GLU A 129 4.01 -15.34 16.60
N ASP A 130 4.89 -14.81 17.46
CA ASP A 130 4.89 -15.10 18.89
C ASP A 130 3.68 -14.48 19.64
N VAL A 131 2.98 -13.52 19.02
CA VAL A 131 1.81 -12.87 19.61
C VAL A 131 0.54 -13.56 19.10
N PRO A 132 -0.35 -14.04 19.99
CA PRO A 132 -1.61 -14.67 19.57
C PRO A 132 -2.48 -13.74 18.72
N VAL A 133 -3.08 -14.27 17.65
CA VAL A 133 -3.97 -13.49 16.78
C VAL A 133 -5.21 -13.00 17.53
N GLU A 134 -5.67 -13.77 18.51
CA GLU A 134 -6.82 -13.48 19.37
C GLU A 134 -6.62 -12.14 20.09
N GLU A 135 -5.45 -11.94 20.70
CA GLU A 135 -5.10 -10.70 21.41
C GLU A 135 -5.17 -9.49 20.50
N LEU A 136 -4.66 -9.64 19.27
CA LEU A 136 -4.61 -8.56 18.29
C LEU A 136 -6.00 -8.22 17.76
N MET A 137 -6.79 -9.24 17.41
CA MET A 137 -8.14 -9.05 16.86
C MET A 137 -9.11 -8.51 17.90
N ASP A 138 -9.05 -8.95 19.16
CA ASP A 138 -9.83 -8.38 20.26
C ASP A 138 -9.58 -6.89 20.40
N ARG A 139 -8.33 -6.44 20.31
CA ARG A 139 -7.97 -5.03 20.42
C ARG A 139 -8.45 -4.20 19.23
N PHE A 140 -8.32 -4.71 18.01
CA PHE A 140 -8.83 -4.01 16.82
C PHE A 140 -10.35 -3.86 16.89
N GLU A 141 -11.08 -4.94 17.25
CA GLU A 141 -12.52 -4.91 17.35
C GLU A 141 -12.99 -3.97 18.47
N GLN A 142 -12.28 -3.93 19.60
CA GLN A 142 -12.54 -2.95 20.66
C GLN A 142 -12.49 -1.53 20.13
N HIS A 143 -11.43 -1.15 19.43
CA HIS A 143 -11.29 0.22 18.87
C HIS A 143 -12.31 0.51 17.78
N ARG A 144 -12.75 -0.50 17.02
CA ARG A 144 -13.84 -0.36 16.05
C ARG A 144 -15.17 -0.07 16.75
N LEU A 145 -15.48 -0.79 17.82
CA LEU A 145 -16.69 -0.57 18.60
C LEU A 145 -16.67 0.78 19.36
N GLU A 146 -15.49 1.27 19.73
CA GLU A 146 -15.30 2.60 20.29
C GLU A 146 -15.43 3.72 19.21
N GLY A 147 -15.57 3.40 17.94
CA GLY A 147 -15.68 4.33 16.83
C GLY A 147 -14.37 5.08 16.50
N LYS A 148 -13.22 4.58 16.97
CA LYS A 148 -11.90 5.17 16.68
C LYS A 148 -11.34 4.71 15.33
N ILE A 149 -11.79 3.56 14.84
CA ILE A 149 -11.49 3.03 13.51
C ILE A 149 -12.78 2.48 12.88
N THR A 150 -12.91 2.58 11.56
CA THR A 150 -14.09 2.05 10.87
C THR A 150 -13.89 0.60 10.46
N THR A 151 -12.75 0.30 9.85
CA THR A 151 -12.34 -1.07 9.53
C THR A 151 -10.86 -1.27 9.81
N TYR A 152 -10.44 -2.54 9.84
CA TYR A 152 -9.05 -2.86 10.16
C TYR A 152 -8.48 -3.92 9.23
N GLY A 153 -7.16 -3.96 9.21
CA GLY A 153 -6.40 -4.87 8.38
C GLY A 153 -5.00 -5.15 8.90
N VAL A 154 -4.28 -5.89 8.09
CA VAL A 154 -2.90 -6.30 8.38
C VAL A 154 -1.98 -5.97 7.21
N SER A 155 -0.69 -5.99 7.45
CA SER A 155 0.33 -5.82 6.43
C SER A 155 1.48 -6.79 6.69
N ASN A 156 1.97 -7.40 5.62
CA ASN A 156 3.11 -8.32 5.69
C ASN A 156 2.85 -9.60 6.51
N TRP A 157 1.63 -10.12 6.48
CA TRP A 157 1.24 -11.38 7.11
C TRP A 157 1.20 -12.54 6.10
N SER A 158 1.37 -13.79 6.59
CA SER A 158 1.14 -15.00 5.80
C SER A 158 -0.37 -15.24 5.61
N VAL A 159 -0.74 -15.99 4.54
CA VAL A 159 -2.15 -16.37 4.29
C VAL A 159 -2.70 -17.19 5.46
N GLU A 160 -1.91 -18.10 5.99
CA GLU A 160 -2.27 -18.98 7.10
C GLU A 160 -2.60 -18.19 8.37
N ARG A 161 -1.79 -17.18 8.67
CA ARG A 161 -2.00 -16.33 9.84
C ARG A 161 -3.23 -15.43 9.68
N ILE A 162 -3.44 -14.88 8.48
CA ILE A 162 -4.65 -14.11 8.14
C ILE A 162 -5.89 -15.00 8.29
N LYS A 163 -5.83 -16.24 7.80
CA LYS A 163 -6.93 -17.20 7.96
C LYS A 163 -7.23 -17.49 9.43
N ALA A 164 -6.21 -17.77 10.23
CA ALA A 164 -6.38 -18.02 11.66
C ALA A 164 -7.04 -16.84 12.38
N ALA A 165 -6.62 -15.61 12.08
CA ALA A 165 -7.21 -14.41 12.64
C ALA A 165 -8.68 -14.24 12.22
N ASN A 166 -9.02 -14.49 10.96
CA ASN A 166 -10.41 -14.41 10.50
C ASN A 166 -11.29 -15.55 11.01
N ASP A 167 -10.77 -16.76 11.16
CA ASP A 167 -11.49 -17.86 11.79
C ASP A 167 -11.90 -17.46 13.22
N TYR A 168 -10.97 -16.93 14.01
CA TYR A 168 -11.25 -16.39 15.34
C TYR A 168 -12.31 -15.26 15.32
N CYS A 169 -12.14 -14.29 14.41
CA CYS A 169 -13.11 -13.20 14.28
C CYS A 169 -14.52 -13.72 13.96
N ASN A 170 -14.62 -14.71 13.08
CA ASN A 170 -15.91 -15.32 12.71
C ASN A 170 -16.56 -16.02 13.92
N GLU A 171 -15.80 -16.75 14.74
CA GLU A 171 -16.29 -17.39 15.97
C GLU A 171 -16.84 -16.37 16.97
N LYS A 172 -16.22 -15.18 17.04
CA LYS A 172 -16.63 -14.09 17.94
C LYS A 172 -17.72 -13.18 17.36
N GLY A 173 -18.04 -13.28 16.08
CA GLY A 173 -18.95 -12.36 15.40
C GLY A 173 -18.34 -10.96 15.18
N TYR A 174 -17.02 -10.86 15.09
CA TYR A 174 -16.29 -9.63 14.79
C TYR A 174 -16.30 -9.32 13.29
N LEU A 175 -15.98 -8.08 12.92
CA LEU A 175 -15.84 -7.69 11.51
C LEU A 175 -14.79 -8.54 10.79
N GLY A 176 -13.66 -8.79 11.43
CA GLY A 176 -12.51 -9.47 10.85
C GLY A 176 -11.66 -8.58 9.95
N ILE A 177 -10.56 -9.16 9.46
CA ILE A 177 -9.63 -8.49 8.57
C ILE A 177 -10.34 -8.17 7.25
N SER A 178 -10.39 -6.88 6.89
CA SER A 178 -11.01 -6.40 5.65
C SER A 178 -9.97 -6.05 4.58
N ILE A 179 -8.76 -5.73 5.00
CA ILE A 179 -7.66 -5.27 4.14
C ILE A 179 -6.39 -6.02 4.50
N ASN A 180 -5.66 -6.46 3.48
CA ASN A 180 -4.28 -6.91 3.66
C ASN A 180 -3.33 -6.11 2.75
N SER A 181 -2.24 -5.60 3.33
CA SER A 181 -1.29 -4.73 2.62
C SER A 181 0.09 -5.38 2.46
N PRO A 182 0.27 -6.31 1.51
CA PRO A 182 1.57 -6.83 1.07
C PRO A 182 2.15 -6.00 -0.08
N SER A 183 3.37 -6.32 -0.52
CA SER A 183 3.88 -5.83 -1.81
C SER A 183 3.46 -6.75 -2.94
N PHE A 184 2.60 -6.26 -3.81
CA PHE A 184 2.22 -6.94 -5.05
C PHE A 184 2.61 -6.07 -6.25
N THR A 185 3.46 -6.60 -7.12
CA THR A 185 3.98 -5.91 -8.30
C THR A 185 4.30 -6.91 -9.41
N LEU A 186 4.39 -6.43 -10.65
CA LEU A 186 4.81 -7.27 -11.80
C LEU A 186 6.25 -7.80 -11.66
N ALA A 187 7.13 -7.03 -11.00
CA ALA A 187 8.52 -7.44 -10.81
C ALA A 187 8.66 -8.57 -9.79
N ASP A 188 9.49 -9.57 -10.10
CA ASP A 188 9.90 -10.56 -9.12
C ASP A 188 10.92 -9.95 -8.15
N VAL A 189 10.77 -10.20 -6.86
CA VAL A 189 11.63 -9.62 -5.84
C VAL A 189 12.67 -10.65 -5.39
N LYS A 190 13.94 -10.41 -5.74
CA LYS A 190 15.07 -11.28 -5.38
C LYS A 190 15.44 -11.14 -3.90
N LYS A 191 15.46 -9.90 -3.39
CA LYS A 191 15.78 -9.58 -2.00
C LYS A 191 14.80 -8.53 -1.47
N PRO A 192 14.10 -8.78 -0.36
CA PRO A 192 13.26 -7.78 0.27
C PRO A 192 14.02 -6.49 0.55
N ARG A 193 13.43 -5.34 0.19
CA ARG A 193 14.01 -4.01 0.45
C ARG A 193 13.95 -3.62 1.93
N TRP A 194 13.00 -4.18 2.65
CA TRP A 194 12.80 -3.90 4.07
C TRP A 194 12.68 -5.20 4.86
N PHE A 195 13.14 -5.17 6.09
CA PHE A 195 13.09 -6.29 7.00
C PHE A 195 11.64 -6.77 7.23
N ARG A 196 11.45 -8.08 7.15
CA ARG A 196 10.12 -8.75 7.28
C ARG A 196 9.03 -8.19 6.35
N ALA A 197 9.39 -7.57 5.24
CA ALA A 197 8.43 -7.18 4.22
C ALA A 197 8.03 -8.40 3.38
N VAL A 198 6.72 -8.54 3.12
CA VAL A 198 6.16 -9.66 2.37
C VAL A 198 5.85 -9.22 0.95
N TYR A 199 6.51 -9.87 -0.01
CA TYR A 199 6.30 -9.70 -1.44
C TYR A 199 5.54 -10.92 -1.93
N VAL A 200 4.48 -10.68 -2.68
CA VAL A 200 3.50 -11.72 -3.01
C VAL A 200 3.27 -11.84 -4.51
N ASP A 201 2.77 -12.99 -4.90
CA ASP A 201 2.33 -13.32 -6.25
C ASP A 201 0.81 -13.25 -6.39
N ALA A 202 0.33 -13.56 -7.59
CA ALA A 202 -1.08 -13.57 -7.93
C ALA A 202 -1.88 -14.62 -7.13
N ASP A 203 -1.28 -15.75 -6.76
CA ASP A 203 -1.94 -16.80 -5.98
C ASP A 203 -2.22 -16.34 -4.54
N TYR A 204 -1.26 -15.66 -3.92
CA TYR A 204 -1.47 -15.04 -2.61
C TYR A 204 -2.62 -14.02 -2.65
N VAL A 205 -2.66 -13.13 -3.66
CA VAL A 205 -3.74 -12.14 -3.80
C VAL A 205 -5.08 -12.83 -3.97
N LYS A 206 -5.17 -13.85 -4.83
CA LYS A 206 -6.37 -14.64 -5.03
C LYS A 206 -6.89 -15.26 -3.72
N LYS A 207 -6.01 -15.88 -2.92
CA LYS A 207 -6.38 -16.47 -1.62
C LYS A 207 -6.95 -15.45 -0.64
N ASN A 208 -6.42 -14.21 -0.64
CA ASN A 208 -6.99 -13.12 0.17
C ASN A 208 -8.40 -12.75 -0.32
N ASN A 209 -8.58 -12.58 -1.62
CA ASN A 209 -9.89 -12.23 -2.18
C ASN A 209 -10.94 -13.33 -1.94
N GLU A 210 -10.55 -14.62 -1.99
CA GLU A 210 -11.41 -15.75 -1.63
C GLU A 210 -11.89 -15.72 -0.17
N MET A 211 -11.14 -15.07 0.72
CA MET A 211 -11.54 -14.80 2.11
C MET A 211 -12.34 -13.48 2.26
N GLY A 212 -12.66 -12.78 1.16
CA GLY A 212 -13.34 -11.48 1.18
C GLY A 212 -12.46 -10.33 1.67
N ILE A 213 -11.14 -10.45 1.51
CA ILE A 213 -10.14 -9.44 1.91
C ILE A 213 -9.65 -8.71 0.68
N THR A 214 -9.80 -7.39 0.66
CA THR A 214 -9.23 -6.54 -0.39
C THR A 214 -7.73 -6.35 -0.17
N VAL A 215 -6.93 -6.47 -1.22
CA VAL A 215 -5.48 -6.24 -1.12
C VAL A 215 -5.15 -4.78 -1.38
N MET A 216 -4.49 -4.13 -0.42
CA MET A 216 -3.88 -2.81 -0.57
C MET A 216 -2.40 -2.98 -0.92
N SER A 217 -2.07 -3.01 -2.21
CA SER A 217 -0.69 -3.22 -2.64
C SER A 217 0.20 -2.01 -2.37
N TRP A 218 1.26 -2.16 -1.56
CA TRP A 218 2.34 -1.19 -1.54
C TRP A 218 3.47 -1.60 -2.49
N GLY A 219 4.22 -0.61 -2.98
CA GLY A 219 5.29 -0.87 -3.96
C GLY A 219 4.79 -1.38 -5.32
N ALA A 220 3.53 -1.14 -5.64
CA ALA A 220 2.83 -1.64 -6.83
C ALA A 220 3.55 -1.34 -8.17
N GLN A 221 4.34 -0.28 -8.20
CA GLN A 221 5.12 0.14 -9.36
C GLN A 221 6.58 -0.36 -9.33
N GLY A 222 6.91 -1.36 -8.49
CA GLY A 222 8.27 -1.91 -8.37
C GLY A 222 9.31 -0.84 -7.98
N ALA A 223 8.92 0.12 -7.13
CA ALA A 223 9.76 1.26 -6.74
C ALA A 223 10.35 2.04 -7.94
N GLY A 224 9.63 2.11 -9.04
CA GLY A 224 10.05 2.80 -10.25
C GLY A 224 10.89 1.94 -11.20
N PHE A 225 11.06 0.64 -10.95
CA PHE A 225 11.84 -0.24 -11.82
C PHE A 225 11.36 -0.22 -13.28
N PHE A 226 10.06 -0.07 -13.53
CA PHE A 226 9.48 0.00 -14.87
C PHE A 226 9.49 1.41 -15.49
N VAL A 227 10.14 2.38 -14.89
CA VAL A 227 10.51 3.63 -15.57
C VAL A 227 11.78 3.35 -16.39
N PRO A 228 11.91 3.79 -17.66
CA PRO A 228 13.06 3.47 -18.51
C PRO A 228 14.33 4.23 -18.11
N LEU A 229 14.69 4.15 -16.82
CA LEU A 229 15.93 4.73 -16.27
C LEU A 229 17.09 3.75 -16.35
N TRP A 230 16.81 2.45 -16.20
CA TRP A 230 17.80 1.39 -16.16
C TRP A 230 17.62 0.47 -17.37
N LYS A 231 18.65 0.38 -18.22
CA LYS A 231 18.55 -0.37 -19.48
C LYS A 231 19.02 -1.82 -19.37
N ASP A 232 19.86 -2.11 -18.40
CA ASP A 232 20.49 -3.41 -18.22
C ASP A 232 20.96 -3.63 -16.76
N MET A 233 21.55 -4.79 -16.52
CA MET A 233 22.06 -5.21 -15.21
C MET A 233 23.20 -4.35 -14.66
N ASP A 234 23.91 -3.63 -15.53
CA ASP A 234 25.09 -2.81 -15.19
C ASP A 234 24.70 -1.34 -14.91
N ALA A 235 23.45 -0.98 -15.11
CA ALA A 235 22.97 0.38 -14.90
C ALA A 235 23.22 0.86 -13.47
N ASP A 236 23.57 2.14 -13.34
CA ASP A 236 23.73 2.77 -12.03
C ASP A 236 22.36 3.02 -11.38
N ALA A 237 22.10 2.35 -10.28
CA ALA A 237 20.86 2.44 -9.53
C ALA A 237 21.13 2.27 -8.02
N PRO A 238 20.23 2.74 -7.13
CA PRO A 238 20.34 2.51 -5.70
C PRO A 238 20.50 1.02 -5.35
N GLU A 239 21.36 0.73 -4.39
CA GLU A 239 21.71 -0.65 -4.02
C GLU A 239 20.50 -1.50 -3.58
N ASP A 240 19.51 -0.89 -2.92
CA ASP A 240 18.27 -1.55 -2.52
C ASP A 240 17.41 -1.91 -3.74
N ILE A 241 17.40 -1.10 -4.78
CA ILE A 241 16.73 -1.36 -6.06
C ILE A 241 17.45 -2.46 -6.82
N LYS A 242 18.78 -2.37 -6.95
CA LYS A 242 19.60 -3.44 -7.58
C LYS A 242 19.38 -4.78 -6.87
N GLY A 243 19.48 -4.78 -5.55
CA GLY A 243 19.29 -5.99 -4.75
C GLY A 243 17.91 -6.62 -4.89
N ALA A 244 16.87 -5.80 -5.02
CA ALA A 244 15.50 -6.27 -5.11
C ALA A 244 15.11 -6.70 -6.53
N PHE A 245 15.42 -5.89 -7.55
CA PHE A 245 14.78 -6.00 -8.86
C PHE A 245 15.71 -6.33 -10.02
N PHE A 246 17.04 -6.18 -9.89
CA PHE A 246 17.96 -6.46 -10.99
C PHE A 246 18.14 -7.97 -11.14
N THR A 247 17.35 -8.54 -12.03
CA THR A 247 17.39 -9.94 -12.47
C THR A 247 17.15 -10.00 -13.98
N GLU A 248 17.70 -11.00 -14.65
CA GLU A 248 17.44 -11.22 -16.08
C GLU A 248 15.93 -11.31 -16.40
N GLY A 249 15.16 -11.97 -15.52
CA GLY A 249 13.71 -12.11 -15.66
C GLY A 249 13.02 -10.74 -15.64
N ASN A 250 13.37 -9.87 -14.69
CA ASN A 250 12.77 -8.54 -14.60
C ASN A 250 13.16 -7.62 -15.77
N PHE A 251 14.39 -7.72 -16.29
CA PHE A 251 14.76 -6.97 -17.50
C PHE A 251 14.03 -7.49 -18.75
N LYS A 252 13.73 -8.80 -18.84
CA LYS A 252 12.82 -9.33 -19.87
C LYS A 252 11.40 -8.78 -19.69
N LYS A 253 10.88 -8.76 -18.44
CA LYS A 253 9.58 -8.13 -18.16
C LYS A 253 9.57 -6.65 -18.52
N LEU A 254 10.65 -5.90 -18.23
CA LEU A 254 10.76 -4.48 -18.60
C LEU A 254 10.63 -4.29 -20.11
N GLY A 255 11.35 -5.07 -20.92
CA GLY A 255 11.23 -5.01 -22.39
C GLY A 255 9.80 -5.28 -22.86
N ARG A 256 9.12 -6.29 -22.28
CA ARG A 256 7.71 -6.57 -22.61
C ARG A 256 6.74 -5.48 -22.16
N VAL A 257 7.00 -4.86 -21.01
CA VAL A 257 6.24 -3.69 -20.53
C VAL A 257 6.39 -2.52 -21.51
N GLU A 258 7.59 -2.25 -22.01
CA GLU A 258 7.85 -1.21 -23.03
C GLU A 258 7.11 -1.49 -24.34
N GLU A 259 7.06 -2.74 -24.79
CA GLU A 259 6.29 -3.14 -25.99
C GLU A 259 4.80 -2.92 -25.81
N VAL A 260 4.21 -3.41 -24.70
CA VAL A 260 2.79 -3.20 -24.40
C VAL A 260 2.48 -1.70 -24.24
N ALA A 261 3.34 -0.96 -23.56
CA ALA A 261 3.17 0.48 -23.39
C ALA A 261 3.14 1.24 -24.73
N LYS A 262 4.01 0.85 -25.66
CA LYS A 262 4.03 1.39 -27.03
C LYS A 262 2.76 1.08 -27.81
N ILE A 263 2.24 -0.15 -27.70
CA ILE A 263 0.98 -0.58 -28.36
C ILE A 263 -0.19 0.22 -27.79
N ARG A 264 -0.22 0.43 -26.46
CA ARG A 264 -1.31 1.11 -25.75
C ARG A 264 -1.18 2.64 -25.76
N GLY A 265 -0.04 3.20 -26.21
CA GLY A 265 0.22 4.64 -26.22
C GLY A 265 0.33 5.26 -24.83
N VAL A 266 0.87 4.51 -23.86
CA VAL A 266 1.05 4.92 -22.46
C VAL A 266 2.50 4.78 -22.01
N GLU A 267 2.82 5.28 -20.81
CA GLU A 267 4.15 5.10 -20.23
C GLU A 267 4.31 3.66 -19.67
N PRO A 268 5.52 3.06 -19.71
CA PRO A 268 5.77 1.73 -19.17
C PRO A 268 5.31 1.54 -17.73
N ILE A 269 5.49 2.54 -16.88
CA ILE A 269 5.05 2.52 -15.48
C ILE A 269 3.52 2.38 -15.34
N ASN A 270 2.74 2.85 -16.32
CA ASN A 270 1.28 2.70 -16.32
C ASN A 270 0.89 1.24 -16.59
N VAL A 271 1.58 0.54 -17.47
CA VAL A 271 1.37 -0.89 -17.73
C VAL A 271 1.69 -1.72 -16.48
N ALA A 272 2.80 -1.42 -15.81
CA ALA A 272 3.18 -2.10 -14.57
C ALA A 272 2.14 -1.90 -13.44
N LEU A 273 1.60 -0.69 -13.30
CA LEU A 273 0.55 -0.42 -12.32
C LEU A 273 -0.79 -1.05 -12.75
N ALA A 274 -1.13 -1.01 -14.04
CA ALA A 274 -2.33 -1.66 -14.58
C ALA A 274 -2.32 -3.18 -14.37
N TYR A 275 -1.14 -3.81 -14.39
CA TYR A 275 -1.02 -5.23 -14.04
C TYR A 275 -1.49 -5.51 -12.61
N VAL A 276 -1.20 -4.63 -11.66
CA VAL A 276 -1.66 -4.75 -10.27
C VAL A 276 -3.16 -4.46 -10.15
N LEU A 277 -3.64 -3.46 -10.86
CA LEU A 277 -5.03 -2.99 -10.81
C LEU A 277 -6.00 -3.77 -11.73
N ASN A 278 -5.53 -4.82 -12.43
CA ASN A 278 -6.39 -5.54 -13.35
C ASN A 278 -7.59 -6.21 -12.65
N ASP A 279 -8.64 -6.51 -13.42
CA ASP A 279 -9.93 -6.99 -12.90
C ASP A 279 -9.92 -8.45 -12.41
N ARG A 280 -8.78 -9.14 -12.47
CA ARG A 280 -8.64 -10.49 -11.91
C ARG A 280 -8.76 -10.51 -10.38
N PHE A 281 -8.50 -9.36 -9.74
CA PHE A 281 -8.34 -9.27 -8.30
C PHE A 281 -9.03 -8.04 -7.70
N ASP A 282 -9.53 -8.20 -6.47
CA ASP A 282 -9.95 -7.07 -5.65
C ASP A 282 -8.72 -6.45 -4.98
N VAL A 283 -8.15 -5.46 -5.68
CA VAL A 283 -6.91 -4.77 -5.31
C VAL A 283 -7.06 -3.27 -5.50
N PHE A 284 -6.54 -2.50 -4.56
CA PHE A 284 -6.18 -1.10 -4.77
C PHE A 284 -4.70 -0.89 -4.44
N ALA A 285 -4.08 0.11 -5.05
CA ALA A 285 -2.63 0.31 -4.99
C ALA A 285 -2.26 1.60 -4.26
N SER A 286 -1.37 1.52 -3.28
CA SER A 286 -0.73 2.70 -2.68
C SER A 286 0.49 3.09 -3.52
N ILE A 287 0.46 4.28 -4.12
CA ILE A 287 1.55 4.84 -4.92
C ILE A 287 2.23 5.99 -4.20
N GLY A 288 3.53 6.18 -4.45
CA GLY A 288 4.34 7.23 -3.82
C GLY A 288 4.95 8.21 -4.83
N PRO A 289 4.15 8.96 -5.59
CA PRO A 289 4.67 9.94 -6.55
C PRO A 289 5.41 11.05 -5.81
N ARG A 290 6.50 11.55 -6.41
CA ARG A 290 7.32 12.63 -5.83
C ARG A 290 6.86 14.02 -6.21
N ASN A 291 5.99 14.12 -7.21
CA ASN A 291 5.43 15.38 -7.71
C ASN A 291 4.13 15.13 -8.47
N LYS A 292 3.43 16.22 -8.78
CA LYS A 292 2.17 16.21 -9.53
C LYS A 292 2.28 15.54 -10.91
N LYS A 293 3.40 15.68 -11.62
CA LYS A 293 3.60 15.06 -12.95
C LYS A 293 3.60 13.53 -12.83
N GLU A 294 4.31 12.98 -11.87
CA GLU A 294 4.35 11.54 -11.62
C GLU A 294 2.99 11.01 -11.17
N LEU A 295 2.27 11.77 -10.33
CA LEU A 295 0.90 11.43 -9.95
C LEU A 295 0.00 11.33 -11.17
N LEU A 296 -0.08 12.38 -11.97
CA LEU A 296 -0.95 12.43 -13.16
C LEU A 296 -0.59 11.37 -14.20
N SER A 297 0.70 11.02 -14.31
CA SER A 297 1.12 9.87 -15.11
C SER A 297 0.56 8.57 -14.51
N SER A 298 0.79 8.31 -13.23
CA SER A 298 0.35 7.07 -12.58
C SER A 298 -1.16 6.87 -12.63
N LEU A 299 -1.96 7.95 -12.54
CA LEU A 299 -3.42 7.87 -12.62
C LEU A 299 -3.92 7.34 -13.97
N LYS A 300 -3.15 7.44 -15.05
CA LYS A 300 -3.51 6.87 -16.36
C LYS A 300 -3.52 5.35 -16.38
N ALA A 301 -2.91 4.70 -15.40
CA ALA A 301 -2.88 3.24 -15.32
C ALA A 301 -4.28 2.62 -15.22
N GLN A 302 -5.25 3.32 -14.63
CA GLN A 302 -6.63 2.85 -14.51
C GLN A 302 -7.38 2.78 -15.86
N ASP A 303 -6.90 3.49 -16.89
CA ASP A 303 -7.47 3.45 -18.23
C ASP A 303 -6.82 2.34 -19.11
N VAL A 304 -5.87 1.58 -18.53
CA VAL A 304 -5.14 0.52 -19.21
C VAL A 304 -5.70 -0.85 -18.79
N HIS A 305 -6.66 -1.36 -19.55
CA HIS A 305 -7.26 -2.68 -19.30
C HIS A 305 -6.45 -3.74 -20.07
N LEU A 306 -5.58 -4.46 -19.35
CA LEU A 306 -4.75 -5.53 -19.91
C LEU A 306 -5.59 -6.77 -20.22
N THR A 307 -5.40 -7.36 -21.40
CA THR A 307 -6.04 -8.63 -21.75
C THR A 307 -5.36 -9.81 -21.04
N PRO A 308 -6.02 -10.99 -20.94
CA PRO A 308 -5.37 -12.18 -20.40
C PRO A 308 -4.07 -12.56 -21.14
N GLU A 309 -4.02 -12.34 -22.47
CA GLU A 309 -2.85 -12.60 -23.30
C GLU A 309 -1.71 -11.65 -22.95
N GLU A 310 -1.99 -10.34 -22.84
CA GLU A 310 -1.00 -9.35 -22.38
C GLU A 310 -0.46 -9.67 -20.98
N ILE A 311 -1.33 -10.07 -20.06
CA ILE A 311 -0.92 -10.48 -18.71
C ILE A 311 0.00 -11.70 -18.77
N ALA A 312 -0.34 -12.74 -19.52
CA ALA A 312 0.49 -13.93 -19.69
C ALA A 312 1.84 -13.59 -20.34
N TYR A 313 1.84 -12.65 -21.29
CA TYR A 313 3.05 -12.13 -21.92
C TYR A 313 3.93 -11.40 -20.90
N LEU A 314 3.38 -10.46 -20.13
CA LEU A 314 4.10 -9.71 -19.08
C LEU A 314 4.67 -10.64 -18.00
N GLU A 315 3.96 -11.71 -17.65
CA GLU A 315 4.40 -12.73 -16.69
C GLU A 315 5.43 -13.72 -17.26
N LEU A 316 5.91 -13.56 -18.51
CA LEU A 316 6.82 -14.46 -19.22
C LEU A 316 6.27 -15.88 -19.43
N LYS A 317 4.95 -16.05 -19.44
CA LYS A 317 4.27 -17.34 -19.68
C LYS A 317 4.11 -17.68 -21.17
N THR A 318 4.16 -16.68 -22.03
CA THR A 318 4.13 -16.81 -23.50
C THR A 318 5.27 -15.98 -24.09
N ASP A 319 5.72 -16.32 -25.31
CA ASP A 319 6.82 -15.63 -25.98
C ASP A 319 6.36 -14.53 -26.96
N ALA A 320 5.06 -14.44 -27.23
CA ALA A 320 4.45 -13.45 -28.12
C ALA A 320 3.10 -12.97 -27.58
N LEU A 321 2.74 -11.75 -27.98
CA LEU A 321 1.41 -11.15 -27.83
C LEU A 321 0.47 -11.67 -28.92
#